data_def9ddaada2d1d79d281115e8ad539b2
#
_entry.id   def9ddaada2d1d79d281115e8ad539b2
#
_cell.length_a   1.000
_cell.length_b   1.000
_cell.length_c   1.000
_cell.angle_alpha   90.00
_cell.angle_beta   90.00
_cell.angle_gamma   90.00
#
_symmetry.space_group_name_H-M   'P 1'
#
loop_
_entity.id
_entity.type
_entity.pdbx_description
1 polymer ?
#
loop_
_entity_poly.entity_id
_entity_poly.type
_entity_poly.pdbx_seq_one_letter_code
_entity_poly.pdbx_strand_id
1 'polypeptide(L)'
;MAGILYIVPTPVGNLEDMTFRAVRVLKEADLILAEDTRTSSVLLKHYDIHGRLESHHKFNEHKTASLIKDRILAGLNVALISDAGTPGISDPGFLLVRTCVEEGIVVFTLPGATAFVLSLIHISEPTRRR
;
A
#
# COMPACT_ATOMS: atom_id res chain seq x y z
N MET A 1 -5.95 16.07 10.99
CA MET A 1 -5.32 15.96 9.68
C MET A 1 -5.36 14.52 9.19
N ALA A 2 -5.61 14.36 7.93
CA ALA A 2 -5.62 13.00 7.37
C ALA A 2 -4.20 12.46 7.26
N GLY A 3 -4.09 11.13 7.33
CA GLY A 3 -2.84 10.46 7.10
C GLY A 3 -2.57 10.26 5.61
N ILE A 4 -1.63 9.38 5.32
CA ILE A 4 -1.18 9.11 3.95
C ILE A 4 -1.28 7.61 3.71
N LEU A 5 -1.66 7.24 2.49
CA LEU A 5 -1.57 5.85 2.04
C LEU A 5 -0.28 5.69 1.24
N TYR A 6 0.60 4.83 1.71
CA TYR A 6 1.84 4.52 1.02
C TYR A 6 1.71 3.21 0.28
N ILE A 7 2.12 3.19 -0.98
CA ILE A 7 2.24 1.96 -1.75
C ILE A 7 3.70 1.56 -1.70
N VAL A 8 3.97 0.42 -1.08
CA VAL A 8 5.35 -0.02 -0.83
C VAL A 8 5.62 -1.29 -1.62
N PRO A 9 6.37 -1.20 -2.71
CA PRO A 9 6.74 -2.40 -3.46
C PRO A 9 7.75 -3.21 -2.67
N THR A 10 7.58 -4.52 -2.66
CA THR A 10 8.50 -5.42 -1.98
C THR A 10 9.08 -6.39 -2.98
N PRO A 11 10.35 -6.80 -2.78
CA PRO A 11 10.98 -7.73 -3.70
C PRO A 11 10.41 -9.13 -3.56
N VAL A 12 10.41 -9.87 -4.66
CA VAL A 12 10.05 -11.27 -4.66
C VAL A 12 11.36 -12.06 -4.69
N GLY A 13 11.56 -12.88 -3.66
CA GLY A 13 12.69 -13.80 -3.62
C GLY A 13 13.95 -13.26 -3.00
N ASN A 14 14.23 -11.98 -3.08
CA ASN A 14 15.44 -11.42 -2.49
C ASN A 14 15.09 -10.27 -1.55
N LEU A 15 15.13 -10.54 -0.26
CA LEU A 15 14.75 -9.56 0.75
C LEU A 15 15.68 -8.36 0.81
N GLU A 16 16.88 -8.47 0.26
CA GLU A 16 17.83 -7.36 0.30
C GLU A 16 17.52 -6.27 -0.72
N ASP A 17 16.58 -6.51 -1.61
CA ASP A 17 16.26 -5.52 -2.63
C ASP A 17 15.28 -4.45 -2.16
N MET A 18 15.06 -4.33 -0.86
CA MET A 18 14.27 -3.24 -0.29
C MET A 18 15.09 -1.96 -0.22
N THR A 19 14.46 -0.85 -0.57
CA THR A 19 15.13 0.45 -0.39
C THR A 19 15.10 0.85 1.09
N PHE A 20 16.04 1.69 1.49
CA PHE A 20 16.03 2.24 2.85
C PHE A 20 14.74 3.00 3.13
N ARG A 21 14.26 3.71 2.13
CA ARG A 21 13.03 4.48 2.27
C ARG A 21 11.83 3.58 2.51
N ALA A 22 11.75 2.45 1.79
CA ALA A 22 10.66 1.50 1.99
C ALA A 22 10.67 0.94 3.40
N VAL A 23 11.84 0.59 3.90
CA VAL A 23 11.97 0.08 5.27
C VAL A 23 11.52 1.15 6.27
N ARG A 24 11.96 2.37 6.07
CA ARG A 24 11.59 3.47 6.97
C ARG A 24 10.07 3.70 6.97
N VAL A 25 9.45 3.72 5.79
CA VAL A 25 8.02 3.93 5.69
C VAL A 25 7.25 2.82 6.41
N LEU A 26 7.68 1.57 6.23
CA LEU A 26 7.03 0.45 6.91
C LEU A 26 7.18 0.54 8.43
N LYS A 27 8.33 1.00 8.90
CA LYS A 27 8.54 1.17 10.34
C LYS A 27 7.67 2.26 10.94
N GLU A 28 7.39 3.30 10.17
CA GLU A 28 6.63 4.45 10.65
C GLU A 28 5.13 4.32 10.44
N ALA A 29 4.70 3.36 9.63
CA ALA A 29 3.27 3.20 9.35
C ALA A 29 2.52 2.72 10.59
N ASP A 30 1.32 3.24 10.77
CA ASP A 30 0.45 2.81 11.86
C ASP A 30 -0.21 1.47 11.55
N LEU A 31 -0.37 1.16 10.30
CA LEU A 31 -0.99 -0.07 9.85
C LEU A 31 -0.34 -0.49 8.53
N ILE A 32 -0.01 -1.78 8.42
CA ILE A 32 0.55 -2.35 7.22
C ILE A 32 -0.45 -3.36 6.67
N LEU A 33 -0.79 -3.22 5.41
CA LEU A 33 -1.72 -4.13 4.74
C LEU A 33 -0.98 -4.96 3.71
N ALA A 34 -1.32 -6.23 3.65
CA ALA A 34 -0.74 -7.14 2.68
C ALA A 34 -1.78 -8.17 2.26
N GLU A 35 -1.67 -8.62 1.02
CA GLU A 35 -2.55 -9.68 0.53
C GLU A 35 -2.17 -11.01 1.16
N ASP A 36 -0.87 -11.31 1.21
CA ASP A 36 -0.35 -12.52 1.83
C ASP A 36 0.46 -12.14 3.07
N THR A 37 -0.19 -12.26 4.22
CA THR A 37 0.45 -11.87 5.47
C THR A 37 1.59 -12.80 5.88
N ARG A 38 1.59 -14.04 5.39
CA ARG A 38 2.68 -14.97 5.74
C ARG A 38 4.00 -14.53 5.12
N THR A 39 3.97 -14.23 3.83
CA THR A 39 5.17 -13.74 3.14
C THR A 39 5.60 -12.41 3.70
N SER A 40 4.65 -11.51 3.90
CA SER A 40 4.97 -10.18 4.41
C SER A 40 5.51 -10.23 5.83
N SER A 41 5.01 -11.16 6.65
CA SER A 41 5.52 -11.32 8.01
C SER A 41 7.00 -11.68 8.02
N VAL A 42 7.44 -12.54 7.10
CA VAL A 42 8.86 -12.89 6.98
C VAL A 42 9.69 -11.66 6.65
N LEU A 43 9.20 -10.86 5.69
CA LEU A 43 9.89 -9.64 5.30
C LEU A 43 10.00 -8.66 6.47
N LEU A 44 8.92 -8.45 7.20
CA LEU A 44 8.91 -7.53 8.33
C LEU A 44 9.86 -7.98 9.43
N LYS A 45 9.92 -9.27 9.69
CA LYS A 45 10.85 -9.81 10.69
C LYS A 45 12.30 -9.61 10.26
N HIS A 46 12.57 -9.80 8.98
CA HIS A 46 13.93 -9.66 8.46
C HIS A 46 14.46 -8.24 8.70
N TYR A 47 13.60 -7.23 8.57
CA TYR A 47 14.00 -5.84 8.74
C TYR A 47 13.65 -5.28 10.11
N ASP A 48 13.24 -6.14 11.04
CA ASP A 48 12.92 -5.73 12.40
C ASP A 48 11.83 -4.66 12.44
N ILE A 49 10.81 -4.86 11.63
CA ILE A 49 9.67 -3.94 11.56
C ILE A 49 8.55 -4.51 12.42
N HIS A 50 8.10 -3.74 13.39
CA HIS A 50 7.12 -4.18 14.38
C HIS A 50 5.74 -3.57 14.19
N GLY A 51 5.43 -3.12 12.99
CA GLY A 51 4.13 -2.54 12.71
C GLY A 51 3.00 -3.56 12.75
N ARG A 52 1.79 -3.04 12.85
CA ARG A 52 0.60 -3.88 12.83
C ARG A 52 0.33 -4.34 11.41
N LEU A 53 0.31 -5.64 11.20
CA LEU A 53 0.09 -6.24 9.88
C LEU A 53 -1.30 -6.83 9.82
N GLU A 54 -2.09 -6.42 8.81
CA GLU A 54 -3.42 -6.96 8.59
C GLU A 54 -3.55 -7.43 7.15
N SER A 55 -4.42 -8.40 6.97
CA SER A 55 -4.70 -8.95 5.65
C SER A 55 -5.72 -8.09 4.92
N HIS A 56 -5.55 -7.99 3.60
CA HIS A 56 -6.45 -7.24 2.74
C HIS A 56 -6.97 -8.20 1.66
N HIS A 57 -8.13 -8.77 1.89
CA HIS A 57 -8.70 -9.86 1.08
C HIS A 57 -9.80 -9.42 0.14
N LYS A 58 -10.02 -10.22 -0.90
CA LYS A 58 -11.11 -10.01 -1.83
C LYS A 58 -12.49 -10.08 -1.17
N PHE A 59 -12.66 -10.97 -0.21
CA PHE A 59 -13.97 -11.19 0.38
C PHE A 59 -14.54 -9.96 1.03
N ASN A 60 -13.68 -9.11 1.57
CA ASN A 60 -14.10 -7.94 2.30
C ASN A 60 -13.63 -6.66 1.63
N GLU A 61 -13.31 -6.71 0.35
CA GLU A 61 -12.58 -5.60 -0.27
C GLU A 61 -13.29 -4.25 -0.14
N HIS A 62 -14.61 -4.21 -0.37
CA HIS A 62 -15.33 -2.94 -0.27
C HIS A 62 -15.43 -2.46 1.16
N LYS A 63 -15.76 -3.36 2.07
CA LYS A 63 -15.86 -3.03 3.47
C LYS A 63 -14.50 -2.64 4.04
N THR A 64 -13.49 -3.41 3.71
CA THR A 64 -12.14 -3.15 4.19
C THR A 64 -11.62 -1.82 3.66
N ALA A 65 -11.83 -1.55 2.37
CA ALA A 65 -11.37 -0.30 1.77
C ALA A 65 -12.02 0.90 2.47
N SER A 66 -13.31 0.82 2.74
CA SER A 66 -14.02 1.90 3.42
C SER A 66 -13.50 2.11 4.83
N LEU A 67 -13.29 1.03 5.58
CA LEU A 67 -12.78 1.13 6.95
C LEU A 67 -11.37 1.70 6.98
N ILE A 68 -10.51 1.26 6.07
CA ILE A 68 -9.14 1.77 6.01
C ILE A 68 -9.15 3.24 5.62
N LYS A 69 -9.97 3.61 4.65
CA LYS A 69 -10.12 5.00 4.25
C LYS A 69 -10.51 5.88 5.44
N ASP A 70 -11.45 5.40 6.26
CA ASP A 70 -11.88 6.15 7.44
C ASP A 70 -10.74 6.31 8.44
N ARG A 71 -9.93 5.27 8.63
CA ARG A 71 -8.77 5.36 9.52
C ARG A 71 -7.76 6.37 9.04
N ILE A 72 -7.51 6.40 7.72
CA ILE A 72 -6.58 7.37 7.16
C ILE A 72 -7.12 8.79 7.33
N LEU A 73 -8.41 8.99 7.10
CA LEU A 73 -9.01 10.29 7.31
C LEU A 73 -8.91 10.73 8.77
N ALA A 74 -8.88 9.78 9.68
CA ALA A 74 -8.72 10.06 11.11
C ALA A 74 -7.27 10.33 11.50
N GLY A 75 -6.32 10.18 10.58
CA GLY A 75 -4.94 10.55 10.83
C GLY A 75 -3.94 9.40 10.80
N LEU A 76 -4.37 8.15 10.57
CA LEU A 76 -3.44 7.03 10.51
C LEU A 76 -2.71 7.00 9.19
N ASN A 77 -1.43 6.64 9.25
CA ASN A 77 -0.63 6.38 8.04
C ASN A 77 -0.66 4.87 7.78
N VAL A 78 -1.02 4.51 6.57
CA VAL A 78 -1.19 3.12 6.17
C VAL A 78 -0.24 2.80 5.04
N ALA A 79 0.44 1.67 5.14
CA ALA A 79 1.32 1.17 4.08
C ALA A 79 0.68 -0.08 3.47
N LEU A 80 0.52 -0.07 2.15
CA LEU A 80 0.02 -1.21 1.41
C LEU A 80 1.18 -1.86 0.67
N ILE A 81 1.46 -3.11 1.00
CA ILE A 81 2.54 -3.84 0.37
C ILE A 81 2.09 -4.35 -0.99
N SER A 82 2.93 -4.11 -1.98
CA SER A 82 2.70 -4.54 -3.36
C SER A 82 3.87 -5.41 -3.80
N ASP A 83 3.59 -6.63 -4.24
CA ASP A 83 4.64 -7.55 -4.67
C ASP A 83 5.26 -7.10 -5.99
N ALA A 84 6.58 -6.96 -6.01
CA ALA A 84 7.29 -6.50 -7.20
C ALA A 84 7.19 -7.49 -8.36
N GLY A 85 6.95 -8.76 -8.07
CA GLY A 85 6.88 -9.77 -9.12
C GLY A 85 5.54 -9.81 -9.86
N THR A 86 4.53 -9.10 -9.39
CA THR A 86 3.24 -9.07 -10.05
C THR A 86 3.15 -7.84 -10.94
N PRO A 87 2.37 -7.91 -12.03
CA PRO A 87 2.26 -6.77 -12.93
C PRO A 87 1.39 -5.64 -12.37
N GLY A 88 1.49 -5.38 -11.11
CA GLY A 88 0.78 -4.29 -10.51
C GLY A 88 0.18 -4.67 -9.19
N ILE A 89 -0.80 -3.92 -8.78
CA ILE A 89 -1.45 -4.06 -7.48
C ILE A 89 -2.64 -5.02 -7.63
N SER A 90 -2.95 -5.76 -6.58
CA SER A 90 -4.10 -6.68 -6.59
C SER A 90 -5.42 -5.91 -6.69
N ASP A 91 -6.51 -6.62 -7.03
CA ASP A 91 -7.83 -5.99 -7.11
C ASP A 91 -8.24 -5.29 -5.81
N PRO A 92 -8.11 -5.95 -4.64
CA PRO A 92 -8.46 -5.24 -3.39
C PRO A 92 -7.58 -4.03 -3.14
N GLY A 93 -6.29 -4.13 -3.49
CA GLY A 93 -5.39 -3.01 -3.33
C GLY A 93 -5.75 -1.85 -4.25
N PHE A 94 -6.12 -2.15 -5.48
CA PHE A 94 -6.55 -1.13 -6.42
C PHE A 94 -7.80 -0.42 -5.92
N LEU A 95 -8.75 -1.17 -5.39
CA LEU A 95 -9.97 -0.59 -4.83
C LEU A 95 -9.65 0.37 -3.68
N LEU A 96 -8.72 -0.02 -2.81
CA LEU A 96 -8.31 0.84 -1.71
C LEU A 96 -7.69 2.14 -2.22
N VAL A 97 -6.77 2.03 -3.19
CA VAL A 97 -6.12 3.21 -3.78
C VAL A 97 -7.18 4.12 -4.38
N ARG A 98 -8.09 3.57 -5.15
CA ARG A 98 -9.13 4.34 -5.80
C ARG A 98 -10.02 5.05 -4.78
N THR A 99 -10.41 4.33 -3.74
CA THR A 99 -11.23 4.89 -2.68
C THR A 99 -10.55 6.07 -2.02
N CYS A 100 -9.25 5.93 -1.73
CA CYS A 100 -8.48 7.00 -1.11
C CYS A 100 -8.35 8.20 -2.04
N VAL A 101 -8.08 7.97 -3.31
CA VAL A 101 -7.96 9.07 -4.29
C VAL A 101 -9.26 9.83 -4.38
N GLU A 102 -10.39 9.12 -4.41
CA GLU A 102 -11.70 9.76 -4.51
C GLU A 102 -12.03 10.59 -3.28
N GLU A 103 -11.47 10.23 -2.14
CA GLU A 103 -11.69 10.97 -0.90
C GLU A 103 -10.67 12.08 -0.65
N GLY A 104 -9.78 12.30 -1.60
CA GLY A 104 -8.79 13.35 -1.47
C GLY A 104 -7.60 12.98 -0.58
N ILE A 105 -7.44 11.71 -0.25
CA ILE A 105 -6.32 11.24 0.55
C ILE A 105 -5.07 11.19 -0.33
N VAL A 106 -3.94 11.64 0.22
CA VAL A 106 -2.67 11.56 -0.49
C VAL A 106 -2.23 10.11 -0.60
N VAL A 107 -1.93 9.67 -1.81
CA VAL A 107 -1.40 8.34 -2.06
C VAL A 107 0.02 8.52 -2.56
N PHE A 108 0.97 7.97 -1.82
CA PHE A 108 2.39 8.11 -2.14
C PHE A 108 2.94 6.75 -2.55
N THR A 109 3.42 6.65 -3.79
CA THR A 109 3.96 5.41 -4.32
C THR A 109 5.48 5.46 -4.29
N LEU A 110 6.08 4.47 -3.62
CA LEU A 110 7.52 4.40 -3.52
C LEU A 110 8.13 3.77 -4.76
N PRO A 111 9.43 4.04 -5.04
CA PRO A 111 10.09 3.44 -6.20
C PRO A 111 10.15 1.92 -6.12
N GLY A 112 10.23 1.28 -7.27
CA GLY A 112 10.30 -0.16 -7.38
C GLY A 112 9.43 -0.59 -8.54
N ALA A 113 8.55 -1.56 -8.36
CA ALA A 113 7.61 -1.99 -9.38
C ALA A 113 6.42 -1.05 -9.43
N THR A 114 6.69 0.24 -9.61
CA THR A 114 5.69 1.27 -9.40
C THR A 114 5.14 1.91 -10.66
N ALA A 115 5.80 1.72 -11.79
CA ALA A 115 5.35 2.35 -13.03
C ALA A 115 3.91 1.98 -13.35
N PHE A 116 3.57 0.70 -13.17
CA PHE A 116 2.23 0.23 -13.45
C PHE A 116 1.22 0.84 -12.47
N VAL A 117 1.58 0.91 -11.20
CA VAL A 117 0.70 1.48 -10.18
C VAL A 117 0.46 2.96 -10.47
N LEU A 118 1.52 3.68 -10.83
CA LEU A 118 1.38 5.10 -11.19
C LEU A 118 0.46 5.27 -12.39
N SER A 119 0.56 4.40 -13.39
CA SER A 119 -0.32 4.45 -14.54
C SER A 119 -1.78 4.27 -14.14
N LEU A 120 -2.04 3.34 -13.22
CA LEU A 120 -3.40 3.12 -12.75
C LEU A 120 -3.95 4.33 -12.02
N ILE A 121 -3.13 4.99 -11.22
CA ILE A 121 -3.55 6.18 -10.50
C ILE A 121 -3.88 7.31 -11.48
N HIS A 122 -3.05 7.50 -12.48
CA HIS A 122 -3.31 8.52 -13.49
C HIS A 122 -4.59 8.24 -14.27
N ILE A 123 -4.85 6.99 -14.58
CA ILE A 123 -6.08 6.62 -15.26
C ILE A 123 -7.29 6.94 -14.39
N SER A 124 -7.16 6.77 -13.09
CA SER A 124 -8.23 7.04 -12.14
C SER A 124 -8.51 8.52 -11.94
N GLU A 125 -7.65 9.39 -12.45
CA GLU A 125 -7.80 10.83 -12.29
C GLU A 125 -7.86 11.52 -13.65
N PRO A 126 -8.88 11.23 -14.44
CA PRO A 126 -8.94 11.80 -15.79
C PRO A 126 -9.00 13.31 -15.86
N THR A 127 -9.47 13.95 -14.82
CA THR A 127 -9.59 15.41 -14.79
C THR A 127 -8.24 16.12 -14.70
N ARG A 128 -7.19 15.41 -14.44
CA ARG A 128 -5.88 16.01 -14.33
C ARG A 128 -5.18 16.21 -15.66
N ARG A 129 -5.78 15.69 -16.68
CA ARG A 129 -5.18 15.79 -18.00
C ARG A 129 -5.31 17.17 -18.51
N ARG A 130 -4.55 17.50 -18.86
CA ARG A 130 -4.80 18.65 -19.45
C ARG A 130 -4.44 19.06 -20.09
#